data_3df2a5bf3b37230b0e0bc47d8278adff
#
_entry.id   3df2a5bf3b37230b0e0bc47d8278adff
#
_cell.length_a   1.000
_cell.length_b   1.000
_cell.length_c   1.000
_cell.angle_alpha   90.00
_cell.angle_beta   90.00
_cell.angle_gamma   90.00
#
_symmetry.space_group_name_H-M   'P 1'
#
loop_
_entity.id
_entity.type
_entity.pdbx_description
1 polymer ?
#
loop_
_entity_poly.entity_id
_entity_poly.type
_entity_poly.pdbx_seq_one_letter_code
_entity_poly.pdbx_strand_id
1 'polypeptide(L)'
;KCVQVYTSLEHVLKWQDRRQVIADDYRQGLKDTGVLIRTSPDYSTTNNHKFVLFVDNNIDFMQKLADMGVESYLHYRYNFSQNKVLSNETTKVFPQTDFFIKHAVTIPSHPWLRKDEIKKVIDSVKKCLDKKDLELKI
;
A
#
# COMPACT_ATOMS: atom_id res chain seq x y z
N LYS A 1 24.32 13.79 7.67
CA LYS A 1 22.89 13.78 7.17
C LYS A 1 22.68 14.71 5.96
N CYS A 2 23.19 15.95 5.95
CA CYS A 2 23.03 16.89 4.83
C CYS A 2 23.61 16.35 3.50
N VAL A 3 24.79 15.72 3.53
CA VAL A 3 25.42 15.12 2.33
C VAL A 3 24.56 14.02 1.73
N GLN A 4 23.97 13.15 2.57
CA GLN A 4 23.06 12.09 2.09
C GLN A 4 21.81 12.67 1.41
N VAL A 5 21.23 13.74 1.95
CA VAL A 5 20.09 14.41 1.35
C VAL A 5 20.48 15.03 0.02
N TYR A 6 21.60 15.73 -0.04
CA TYR A 6 22.10 16.37 -1.26
C TYR A 6 22.32 15.36 -2.40
N THR A 7 23.05 14.26 -2.13
CA THR A 7 23.27 13.19 -3.10
C THR A 7 21.98 12.50 -3.54
N SER A 8 20.99 12.40 -2.64
CA SER A 8 19.70 11.80 -2.98
C SER A 8 18.85 12.70 -3.89
N LEU A 9 18.98 14.04 -3.76
CA LEU A 9 18.22 15.00 -4.58
C LEU A 9 18.50 14.84 -6.08
N GLU A 10 19.73 14.52 -6.46
CA GLU A 10 20.11 14.28 -7.86
C GLU A 10 19.36 13.09 -8.50
N HIS A 11 18.85 12.18 -7.68
CA HIS A 11 18.19 10.96 -8.13
C HIS A 11 16.66 10.94 -7.92
N VAL A 12 16.12 11.90 -7.17
CA VAL A 12 14.70 11.90 -6.76
C VAL A 12 13.73 11.76 -7.95
N LEU A 13 13.93 12.54 -9.01
CA LEU A 13 13.06 12.49 -10.20
C LEU A 13 13.13 11.11 -10.87
N LYS A 14 14.32 10.57 -11.03
CA LYS A 14 14.56 9.23 -11.60
C LYS A 14 13.88 8.12 -10.78
N TRP A 15 13.92 8.24 -9.45
CA TRP A 15 13.25 7.31 -8.57
C TRP A 15 11.73 7.45 -8.61
N GLN A 16 11.24 8.68 -8.81
CA GLN A 16 9.81 8.93 -8.97
C GLN A 16 9.28 8.31 -10.26
N ASP A 17 9.97 8.52 -11.39
CA ASP A 17 9.62 7.89 -12.67
C ASP A 17 9.61 6.36 -12.55
N ARG A 18 10.61 5.80 -11.88
CA ARG A 18 10.66 4.36 -11.65
C ARG A 18 9.50 3.84 -10.80
N ARG A 19 9.11 4.57 -9.73
CA ARG A 19 7.93 4.23 -8.92
C ARG A 19 6.64 4.31 -9.72
N GLN A 20 6.54 5.25 -10.65
CA GLN A 20 5.40 5.34 -11.56
C GLN A 20 5.28 4.08 -12.42
N VAL A 21 6.38 3.66 -13.05
CA VAL A 21 6.41 2.41 -13.84
C VAL A 21 6.01 1.20 -13.00
N ILE A 22 6.54 1.06 -11.78
CA ILE A 22 6.18 -0.04 -10.88
C ILE A 22 4.69 -0.01 -10.53
N ALA A 23 4.14 1.17 -10.24
CA ALA A 23 2.73 1.34 -9.92
C ALA A 23 1.83 0.98 -11.11
N ASP A 24 2.25 1.31 -12.34
CA ASP A 24 1.51 0.97 -13.56
C ASP A 24 1.58 -0.53 -13.84
N ASP A 25 2.73 -1.17 -13.65
CA ASP A 25 2.88 -2.63 -13.72
C ASP A 25 1.93 -3.33 -12.73
N TYR A 26 1.82 -2.83 -11.49
CA TYR A 26 0.88 -3.36 -10.50
C TYR A 26 -0.58 -3.15 -10.92
N ARG A 27 -0.96 -1.93 -11.35
CA ARG A 27 -2.33 -1.66 -11.82
C ARG A 27 -2.70 -2.57 -12.99
N GLN A 28 -1.80 -2.70 -13.97
CA GLN A 28 -2.01 -3.57 -15.12
C GLN A 28 -2.06 -5.05 -14.72
N GLY A 29 -1.16 -5.47 -13.84
CA GLY A 29 -1.09 -6.86 -13.39
C GLY A 29 -2.29 -7.29 -12.55
N LEU A 30 -2.91 -6.36 -11.81
CA LEU A 30 -4.03 -6.64 -10.89
C LEU A 30 -5.40 -6.22 -11.43
N LYS A 31 -5.49 -5.61 -12.62
CA LYS A 31 -6.74 -5.03 -13.17
C LYS A 31 -7.92 -6.01 -13.22
N ASP A 32 -7.65 -7.27 -13.53
CA ASP A 32 -8.69 -8.29 -13.73
C ASP A 32 -9.04 -9.02 -12.42
N THR A 33 -8.42 -8.66 -11.30
CA THR A 33 -8.69 -9.30 -10.01
C THR A 33 -9.89 -8.71 -9.29
N GLY A 34 -10.22 -7.45 -9.56
CA GLY A 34 -11.25 -6.70 -8.84
C GLY A 34 -10.79 -6.18 -7.47
N VAL A 35 -9.54 -6.41 -7.06
CA VAL A 35 -9.01 -5.87 -5.80
C VAL A 35 -9.02 -4.35 -5.82
N LEU A 36 -9.47 -3.76 -4.73
CA LEU A 36 -9.56 -2.32 -4.60
C LEU A 36 -8.17 -1.72 -4.38
N ILE A 37 -7.75 -0.85 -5.30
CA ILE A 37 -6.46 -0.14 -5.24
C ILE A 37 -6.71 1.33 -4.90
N ARG A 38 -5.93 1.88 -3.98
CA ARG A 38 -6.00 3.31 -3.69
C ARG A 38 -5.60 4.11 -4.92
N THR A 39 -6.48 5.02 -5.33
CA THR A 39 -6.25 5.97 -6.41
C THR A 39 -6.08 7.39 -5.87
N SER A 40 -5.46 8.26 -6.66
CA SER A 40 -5.46 9.71 -6.41
C SER A 40 -6.60 10.36 -7.19
N PRO A 41 -7.17 11.46 -6.70
CA PRO A 41 -8.12 12.27 -7.48
C PRO A 41 -7.48 12.79 -8.78
N ASP A 42 -8.29 13.00 -9.81
CA ASP A 42 -7.82 13.42 -11.15
C ASP A 42 -7.07 14.76 -11.16
N TYR A 43 -7.34 15.61 -10.16
CA TYR A 43 -6.66 16.90 -10.00
C TYR A 43 -5.30 16.79 -9.27
N SER A 44 -4.84 15.59 -8.91
CA SER A 44 -3.59 15.38 -8.18
C SER A 44 -2.74 14.27 -8.79
N THR A 45 -1.42 14.40 -8.65
CA THR A 45 -0.48 13.35 -9.00
C THR A 45 0.10 12.71 -7.75
N THR A 46 0.33 11.40 -7.80
CA THR A 46 0.98 10.66 -6.71
C THR A 46 2.43 10.35 -7.07
N ASN A 47 3.32 10.41 -6.08
CA ASN A 47 4.70 9.95 -6.23
C ASN A 47 4.85 8.42 -6.07
N ASN A 48 3.74 7.70 -5.85
CA ASN A 48 3.69 6.24 -5.65
C ASN A 48 4.70 5.73 -4.59
N HIS A 49 4.97 6.56 -3.58
CA HIS A 49 5.84 6.18 -2.45
C HIS A 49 5.33 4.93 -1.73
N LYS A 50 4.01 4.79 -1.68
CA LYS A 50 3.31 3.61 -1.14
C LYS A 50 2.28 3.15 -2.16
N PHE A 51 2.27 1.85 -2.45
CA PHE A 51 1.21 1.24 -3.25
C PHE A 51 0.28 0.48 -2.31
N VAL A 52 -0.97 0.92 -2.20
CA VAL A 52 -1.92 0.44 -1.19
C VAL A 52 -3.06 -0.32 -1.85
N LEU A 53 -3.29 -1.53 -1.36
CA LEU A 53 -4.45 -2.36 -1.65
C LEU A 53 -5.41 -2.34 -0.46
N PHE A 54 -6.70 -2.55 -0.70
CA PHE A 54 -7.68 -2.78 0.35
C PHE A 54 -8.20 -4.21 0.27
N VAL A 55 -8.16 -4.92 1.39
CA VAL A 55 -8.55 -6.33 1.55
C VAL A 55 -9.43 -6.49 2.78
N ASP A 56 -10.23 -7.56 2.86
CA ASP A 56 -11.17 -7.76 3.97
C ASP A 56 -10.45 -7.84 5.33
N ASN A 57 -9.38 -8.60 5.40
CA ASN A 57 -8.55 -8.74 6.60
C ASN A 57 -7.08 -8.51 6.27
N ASN A 58 -6.59 -7.32 6.56
CA ASN A 58 -5.21 -6.94 6.23
C ASN A 58 -4.14 -7.76 6.97
N ILE A 59 -4.40 -8.19 8.19
CA ILE A 59 -3.45 -8.99 8.98
C ILE A 59 -3.28 -10.38 8.38
N ASP A 60 -4.39 -11.06 8.07
CA ASP A 60 -4.38 -12.38 7.44
C ASP A 60 -3.73 -12.32 6.05
N PHE A 61 -4.08 -11.30 5.27
CA PHE A 61 -3.50 -11.10 3.94
C PHE A 61 -1.99 -10.85 3.98
N MET A 62 -1.52 -10.05 4.94
CA MET A 62 -0.08 -9.84 5.15
C MET A 62 0.64 -11.14 5.52
N GLN A 63 0.03 -11.99 6.36
CA GLN A 63 0.63 -13.29 6.71
C GLN A 63 0.73 -14.18 5.47
N LYS A 64 -0.32 -14.29 4.66
CA LYS A 64 -0.30 -15.04 3.40
C LYS A 64 0.78 -14.55 2.43
N LEU A 65 0.97 -13.23 2.32
CA LEU A 65 2.05 -12.64 1.52
C LEU A 65 3.43 -12.99 2.09
N ALA A 66 3.61 -12.91 3.40
CA ALA A 66 4.86 -13.25 4.08
C ALA A 66 5.25 -14.72 3.85
N ASP A 67 4.28 -15.65 3.91
CA ASP A 67 4.48 -17.07 3.62
C ASP A 67 4.96 -17.32 2.18
N MET A 68 4.65 -16.41 1.26
CA MET A 68 5.17 -16.41 -0.12
C MET A 68 6.47 -15.62 -0.29
N GLY A 69 7.04 -15.10 0.81
CA GLY A 69 8.26 -14.28 0.81
C GLY A 69 8.07 -12.92 0.17
N VAL A 70 6.89 -12.31 0.34
CA VAL A 70 6.58 -10.93 -0.01
C VAL A 70 6.32 -10.14 1.27
N GLU A 71 7.22 -9.21 1.57
CA GLU A 71 7.07 -8.32 2.71
C GLU A 71 6.02 -7.25 2.42
N SER A 72 5.14 -6.96 3.39
CA SER A 72 4.10 -5.95 3.29
C SER A 72 3.91 -5.21 4.62
N TYR A 73 3.26 -4.05 4.58
CA TYR A 73 3.20 -3.16 5.74
C TYR A 73 1.83 -2.56 5.96
N LEU A 74 1.50 -2.28 7.24
CA LEU A 74 0.35 -1.47 7.64
C LEU A 74 0.78 -0.02 7.86
N HIS A 75 0.14 0.91 7.19
CA HIS A 75 0.31 2.33 7.40
C HIS A 75 -1.07 2.96 7.67
N TYR A 76 -1.55 2.94 8.93
CA TYR A 76 -0.93 2.64 10.21
C TYR A 76 -1.68 1.51 10.93
N ARG A 77 -1.17 1.03 12.10
CA ARG A 77 -1.83 -0.03 12.89
C ARG A 77 -2.97 0.47 13.75
N TYR A 78 -2.96 1.73 14.13
CA TYR A 78 -3.88 2.31 15.10
C TYR A 78 -4.33 3.71 14.67
N ASN A 79 -5.59 4.02 14.95
CA ASN A 79 -6.11 5.37 14.89
C ASN A 79 -5.57 6.21 16.06
N PHE A 80 -5.44 7.52 15.90
CA PHE A 80 -5.07 8.43 17.00
C PHE A 80 -6.05 8.35 18.19
N SER A 81 -7.34 8.16 17.92
CA SER A 81 -8.35 7.95 18.96
C SER A 81 -8.11 6.69 19.82
N GLN A 82 -7.36 5.72 19.31
CA GLN A 82 -6.98 4.49 20.03
C GLN A 82 -5.65 4.63 20.78
N ASN A 83 -4.96 5.77 20.62
CA ASN A 83 -3.74 6.04 21.36
C ASN A 83 -4.08 6.39 22.81
N LYS A 84 -3.53 5.65 23.78
CA LYS A 84 -3.80 5.82 25.22
C LYS A 84 -3.53 7.25 25.71
N VAL A 85 -2.60 7.97 25.09
CA VAL A 85 -2.28 9.36 25.45
C VAL A 85 -3.37 10.33 24.99
N LEU A 86 -4.05 10.03 23.89
CA LEU A 86 -5.05 10.90 23.24
C LEU A 86 -6.48 10.40 23.42
N SER A 87 -6.68 9.18 23.93
CA SER A 87 -8.00 8.55 24.06
C SER A 87 -8.96 9.33 25.00
N ASN A 88 -8.41 10.10 25.92
CA ASN A 88 -9.22 10.93 26.85
C ASN A 88 -9.70 12.26 26.21
N GLU A 89 -9.15 12.62 25.04
CA GLU A 89 -9.43 13.91 24.41
C GLU A 89 -10.48 13.82 23.29
N THR A 90 -10.79 12.63 22.82
CA THR A 90 -11.78 12.48 21.76
C THR A 90 -12.58 11.17 21.84
N THR A 91 -13.90 11.33 21.81
CA THR A 91 -14.87 10.23 21.63
C THR A 91 -15.36 10.14 20.18
N LYS A 92 -14.79 10.94 19.27
CA LYS A 92 -15.23 10.99 17.88
C LYS A 92 -14.88 9.69 17.14
N VAL A 93 -15.85 9.20 16.39
CA VAL A 93 -15.70 8.06 15.49
C VAL A 93 -15.24 8.59 14.12
N PHE A 94 -14.25 7.93 13.52
CA PHE A 94 -13.71 8.26 12.20
C PHE A 94 -13.82 7.06 11.26
N PRO A 95 -15.01 6.80 10.68
CA PRO A 95 -15.28 5.56 9.93
C PRO A 95 -14.30 5.31 8.78
N GLN A 96 -13.92 6.36 8.06
CA GLN A 96 -12.96 6.26 6.95
C GLN A 96 -11.55 5.89 7.42
N THR A 97 -11.14 6.43 8.58
CA THR A 97 -9.86 6.09 9.18
C THR A 97 -9.86 4.65 9.69
N ASP A 98 -10.95 4.24 10.34
CA ASP A 98 -11.11 2.88 10.86
C ASP A 98 -11.16 1.85 9.72
N PHE A 99 -11.86 2.17 8.62
CA PHE A 99 -11.85 1.39 7.38
C PHE A 99 -10.43 1.25 6.86
N PHE A 100 -9.69 2.35 6.70
CA PHE A 100 -8.32 2.32 6.20
C PHE A 100 -7.41 1.45 7.05
N ILE A 101 -7.47 1.58 8.37
CA ILE A 101 -6.64 0.81 9.30
C ILE A 101 -6.94 -0.69 9.23
N LYS A 102 -8.21 -1.06 9.07
CA LYS A 102 -8.64 -2.46 9.04
C LYS A 102 -8.32 -3.15 7.70
N HIS A 103 -8.33 -2.41 6.60
CA HIS A 103 -8.34 -2.99 5.26
C HIS A 103 -7.09 -2.68 4.44
N ALA A 104 -6.35 -1.59 4.73
CA ALA A 104 -5.21 -1.20 3.92
C ALA A 104 -3.98 -2.08 4.13
N VAL A 105 -3.37 -2.52 3.03
CA VAL A 105 -2.07 -3.19 2.99
C VAL A 105 -1.18 -2.48 1.98
N THR A 106 0.04 -2.15 2.37
CA THR A 106 1.04 -1.58 1.48
C THR A 106 1.97 -2.68 0.99
N ILE A 107 2.06 -2.85 -0.32
CA ILE A 107 2.99 -3.76 -0.98
C ILE A 107 4.27 -3.03 -1.41
N PRO A 108 5.38 -3.74 -1.69
CA PRO A 108 6.66 -3.14 -2.05
C PRO A 108 6.54 -2.20 -3.25
N SER A 109 7.11 -0.97 -3.15
CA SER A 109 7.09 0.03 -4.24
C SER A 109 8.37 0.86 -4.31
N HIS A 110 9.50 0.33 -3.81
CA HIS A 110 10.78 1.04 -3.89
C HIS A 110 11.38 0.99 -5.32
N PRO A 111 12.17 2.00 -5.74
CA PRO A 111 12.62 2.14 -7.12
C PRO A 111 13.62 1.07 -7.60
N TRP A 112 14.17 0.28 -6.70
CA TRP A 112 15.13 -0.81 -7.01
C TRP A 112 14.48 -2.16 -7.27
N LEU A 113 13.13 -2.28 -7.21
CA LEU A 113 12.44 -3.53 -7.56
C LEU A 113 12.74 -3.93 -9.00
N ARG A 114 13.19 -5.19 -9.17
CA ARG A 114 13.40 -5.81 -10.48
C ARG A 114 12.06 -6.30 -11.06
N LYS A 115 12.04 -6.54 -12.36
CA LYS A 115 10.83 -7.03 -13.05
C LYS A 115 10.35 -8.39 -12.54
N ASP A 116 11.27 -9.29 -12.20
CA ASP A 116 10.95 -10.58 -11.61
C ASP A 116 10.34 -10.45 -10.21
N GLU A 117 10.81 -9.50 -9.41
CA GLU A 117 10.27 -9.21 -8.08
C GLU A 117 8.86 -8.59 -8.18
N ILE A 118 8.65 -7.64 -9.10
CA ILE A 118 7.32 -7.06 -9.37
C ILE A 118 6.34 -8.16 -9.77
N LYS A 119 6.75 -9.04 -10.70
CA LYS A 119 5.94 -10.18 -11.11
C LYS A 119 5.62 -11.11 -9.93
N LYS A 120 6.62 -11.44 -9.10
CA LYS A 120 6.42 -12.24 -7.89
C LYS A 120 5.38 -11.61 -6.97
N VAL A 121 5.44 -10.30 -6.74
CA VAL A 121 4.46 -9.58 -5.91
C VAL A 121 3.06 -9.70 -6.51
N ILE A 122 2.89 -9.44 -7.82
CA ILE A 122 1.61 -9.57 -8.50
C ILE A 122 1.03 -10.98 -8.37
N ASP A 123 1.84 -11.99 -8.66
CA ASP A 123 1.41 -13.40 -8.60
C ASP A 123 1.05 -13.81 -7.17
N SER A 124 1.79 -13.32 -6.17
CA SER A 124 1.50 -13.59 -4.75
C SER A 124 0.19 -12.90 -4.32
N VAL A 125 -0.01 -11.63 -4.68
CA VAL A 125 -1.28 -10.91 -4.40
C VAL A 125 -2.44 -11.68 -4.99
N LYS A 126 -2.38 -12.08 -6.26
CA LYS A 126 -3.45 -12.85 -6.93
C LYS A 126 -3.80 -14.15 -6.20
N LYS A 127 -2.80 -14.85 -5.68
CA LYS A 127 -3.00 -16.12 -4.94
C LYS A 127 -3.59 -15.91 -3.55
N CYS A 128 -3.33 -14.76 -2.92
CA CYS A 128 -3.81 -14.44 -1.58
C CYS A 128 -5.24 -13.90 -1.56
N LEU A 129 -5.71 -13.32 -2.69
CA LEU A 129 -7.06 -12.73 -2.78
C LEU A 129 -8.14 -13.80 -2.66
N ASP A 130 -9.17 -13.51 -1.87
CA ASP A 130 -10.39 -14.31 -1.77
C ASP A 130 -11.63 -13.51 -2.18
N LYS A 131 -12.83 -14.14 -2.15
CA LYS A 131 -14.07 -13.49 -2.57
C LYS A 131 -14.42 -12.26 -1.74
N LYS A 132 -14.11 -12.26 -0.44
CA LYS A 132 -14.43 -11.15 0.46
C LYS A 132 -13.61 -9.91 0.14
N ASP A 133 -12.34 -10.11 -0.24
CA ASP A 133 -11.47 -9.01 -0.67
C ASP A 133 -12.03 -8.26 -1.89
N LEU A 134 -12.71 -8.98 -2.78
CA LEU A 134 -13.27 -8.44 -4.03
C LEU A 134 -14.65 -7.77 -3.85
N GLU A 135 -15.33 -8.03 -2.74
CA GLU A 135 -16.62 -7.44 -2.40
C GLU A 135 -16.50 -6.13 -1.61
N LEU A 136 -15.28 -5.74 -1.25
CA LEU A 136 -15.01 -4.54 -0.47
C LEU A 136 -15.39 -3.28 -1.27
N LYS A 137 -16.13 -2.37 -0.61
CA LYS A 137 -16.51 -1.07 -1.19
C LYS A 137 -16.10 0.05 -0.22
N ILE A 138 -15.52 1.12 -0.76
CA ILE A 138 -15.21 2.35 -0.01
C ILE A 138 -16.42 3.28 0.00
#